data_6c8ec3c1a246c31ad1ce76d573efa747
#
_entry.id   6c8ec3c1a246c31ad1ce76d573efa747
#
_cell.length_a   1.000
_cell.length_b   1.000
_cell.length_c   1.000
_cell.angle_alpha   90.00
_cell.angle_beta   90.00
_cell.angle_gamma   90.00
#
_symmetry.space_group_name_H-M   'P 1'
#
loop_
_entity.id
_entity.type
_entity.pdbx_description
1 polymer ?
#
loop_
_entity_poly.entity_id
_entity_poly.type
_entity_poly.pdbx_seq_one_letter_code
_entity_poly.pdbx_strand_id
1 'polypeptide(L)'
;MIDPDVLDAQTETDWLALEDAVTLPTYAKPPVALVRGAGTRVWDAEGREYLDMYGGHCVALLGHCPPRVVDAVRRQAGEMLFYSNAVYSPVRAEAAAALVGLAPAGLGRVFWCNSGTEANETALKLARAVTGRSRVVAFAGGFHGRTLGSLAATWGDTYHAPYKSVLPETTWVPFGWEGAVEEALAGEDVAALILEPIQSMSGIQEAPPHFYRALREICDRTGTALVFDEVQTGVGRTGAFLYGEHVGVTPDLVTLAKSLGAGVPVGAVLVSDAIAEAVKPGDQGTTFGGGMLAMAAVQATLEQLVDDGLMTRAVALFDRLHAGLTDVGGVVEVRGRGGLVGVALDRPAPPVRDALREAGVLVGTSGRADTLRLMPPLTTTDAEVDEVLSRFADVLAA
;
A
#
# COMPACT_ATOMS: atom_id res chain seq x y z
N MET A 1 -1.22 -31.51 -18.01
CA MET A 1 -0.31 -31.16 -19.10
C MET A 1 -0.99 -30.08 -19.89
N ILE A 2 -0.37 -28.90 -19.98
CA ILE A 2 -0.84 -27.81 -20.86
C ILE A 2 -0.62 -28.32 -22.28
N ASP A 3 -1.65 -28.26 -23.12
CA ASP A 3 -1.59 -28.66 -24.52
C ASP A 3 -0.46 -27.88 -25.21
N PRO A 4 0.56 -28.53 -25.78
CA PRO A 4 1.66 -27.86 -26.46
C PRO A 4 1.21 -26.97 -27.62
N ASP A 5 0.05 -27.25 -28.21
CA ASP A 5 -0.52 -26.47 -29.32
C ASP A 5 -1.05 -25.10 -28.90
N VAL A 6 -1.19 -24.83 -27.59
CA VAL A 6 -1.56 -23.50 -27.06
C VAL A 6 -0.38 -22.51 -27.10
N LEU A 7 0.83 -23.00 -27.36
CA LEU A 7 2.06 -22.19 -27.41
C LEU A 7 2.65 -22.06 -28.81
N ASP A 8 1.95 -22.50 -29.86
CA ASP A 8 2.46 -22.45 -31.23
C ASP A 8 2.42 -21.03 -31.79
N ALA A 9 3.60 -20.47 -32.08
CA ALA A 9 3.93 -19.09 -32.32
C ALA A 9 3.42 -18.49 -33.66
N GLN A 10 2.32 -18.98 -34.23
CA GLN A 10 1.75 -18.51 -35.50
C GLN A 10 0.30 -17.97 -35.40
N THR A 11 -0.32 -18.08 -34.24
CA THR A 11 -1.58 -17.39 -33.92
C THR A 11 -1.28 -16.31 -32.91
N GLU A 12 -1.74 -15.08 -33.17
CA GLU A 12 -1.68 -13.97 -32.23
C GLU A 12 -2.33 -14.43 -30.91
N THR A 13 -1.51 -14.59 -29.84
CA THR A 13 -1.97 -15.18 -28.57
C THR A 13 -2.97 -14.25 -27.92
N ASP A 14 -4.20 -14.69 -27.72
CA ASP A 14 -5.19 -13.97 -26.89
C ASP A 14 -4.81 -14.15 -25.42
N TRP A 15 -3.98 -13.22 -24.92
CA TRP A 15 -3.49 -13.21 -23.54
C TRP A 15 -4.61 -13.11 -22.51
N LEU A 16 -5.71 -12.41 -22.83
CA LEU A 16 -6.85 -12.22 -21.95
C LEU A 16 -7.59 -13.55 -21.77
N ALA A 17 -7.92 -14.22 -22.89
CA ALA A 17 -8.59 -15.52 -22.86
C ALA A 17 -7.71 -16.59 -22.19
N LEU A 18 -6.41 -16.60 -22.46
CA LEU A 18 -5.47 -17.55 -21.84
C LEU A 18 -5.43 -17.37 -20.32
N GLU A 19 -5.25 -16.14 -19.85
CA GLU A 19 -5.17 -15.88 -18.39
C GLU A 19 -6.49 -16.21 -17.69
N ASP A 20 -7.63 -15.85 -18.28
CA ASP A 20 -8.95 -16.16 -17.72
C ASP A 20 -9.24 -17.67 -17.67
N ALA A 21 -8.72 -18.44 -18.63
CA ALA A 21 -8.89 -19.90 -18.66
C ALA A 21 -8.10 -20.64 -17.57
N VAL A 22 -6.99 -20.08 -17.08
CA VAL A 22 -6.05 -20.78 -16.18
C VAL A 22 -5.90 -20.17 -14.79
N THR A 23 -6.47 -18.97 -14.54
CA THR A 23 -6.43 -18.32 -13.23
C THR A 23 -7.81 -18.24 -12.59
N LEU A 24 -7.84 -18.18 -11.24
CA LEU A 24 -9.11 -18.00 -10.53
C LEU A 24 -9.68 -16.60 -10.79
N PRO A 25 -10.99 -16.45 -11.10
CA PRO A 25 -11.63 -15.17 -11.42
C PRO A 25 -11.88 -14.32 -10.17
N THR A 26 -10.82 -13.99 -9.43
CA THR A 26 -10.90 -13.22 -8.16
C THR A 26 -10.88 -11.70 -8.37
N TYR A 27 -10.58 -11.25 -9.58
CA TYR A 27 -10.52 -9.83 -9.96
C TYR A 27 -11.35 -9.56 -11.22
N ALA A 28 -12.09 -8.44 -11.21
CA ALA A 28 -12.65 -7.87 -12.43
C ALA A 28 -11.53 -7.10 -13.15
N LYS A 29 -10.93 -7.72 -14.17
CA LYS A 29 -9.82 -7.15 -14.93
C LYS A 29 -10.36 -6.27 -16.08
N PRO A 30 -9.76 -5.08 -16.34
CA PRO A 30 -9.99 -4.38 -17.60
C PRO A 30 -9.39 -5.21 -18.76
N PRO A 31 -9.92 -5.08 -19.99
CA PRO A 31 -9.41 -5.83 -21.15
C PRO A 31 -8.10 -5.22 -21.67
N VAL A 32 -7.03 -5.31 -20.89
CA VAL A 32 -5.70 -4.75 -21.23
C VAL A 32 -4.63 -5.74 -20.76
N ALA A 33 -3.78 -6.20 -21.67
CA ALA A 33 -2.61 -7.04 -21.38
C ALA A 33 -1.35 -6.21 -21.39
N LEU A 34 -0.90 -5.73 -20.22
CA LEU A 34 0.32 -4.91 -20.10
C LEU A 34 1.58 -5.79 -20.25
N VAL A 35 2.49 -5.40 -21.15
CA VAL A 35 3.72 -6.14 -21.45
C VAL A 35 5.01 -5.37 -21.16
N ARG A 36 4.93 -4.04 -21.00
CA ARG A 36 6.10 -3.20 -20.76
C ARG A 36 5.75 -2.01 -19.88
N GLY A 37 6.70 -1.56 -19.07
CA GLY A 37 6.61 -0.33 -18.28
C GLY A 37 7.95 0.40 -18.23
N ALA A 38 7.90 1.74 -18.22
CA ALA A 38 9.06 2.61 -18.01
C ALA A 38 8.61 3.95 -17.43
N GLY A 39 9.14 4.35 -16.28
CA GLY A 39 8.71 5.56 -15.59
C GLY A 39 7.21 5.54 -15.28
N THR A 40 6.49 6.57 -15.69
CA THR A 40 5.02 6.68 -15.51
C THR A 40 4.20 5.99 -16.59
N ARG A 41 4.84 5.38 -17.60
CA ARG A 41 4.17 4.83 -18.77
C ARG A 41 4.19 3.32 -18.78
N VAL A 42 3.11 2.74 -19.27
CA VAL A 42 2.99 1.30 -19.54
C VAL A 42 2.43 1.08 -20.95
N TRP A 43 2.72 -0.09 -21.53
CA TRP A 43 2.25 -0.46 -22.86
C TRP A 43 1.60 -1.81 -22.83
N ASP A 44 0.48 -1.95 -23.56
CA ASP A 44 -0.18 -3.22 -23.76
C ASP A 44 0.45 -4.05 -24.90
N ALA A 45 -0.12 -5.23 -25.13
CA ALA A 45 0.35 -6.17 -26.14
C ALA A 45 0.17 -5.64 -27.58
N GLU A 46 -0.79 -4.74 -27.78
CA GLU A 46 -1.07 -4.06 -29.05
C GLU A 46 -0.17 -2.83 -29.28
N GLY A 47 0.68 -2.51 -28.30
CA GLY A 47 1.62 -1.39 -28.35
C GLY A 47 1.01 -0.06 -27.95
N ARG A 48 -0.23 -0.02 -27.46
CA ARG A 48 -0.87 1.19 -26.98
C ARG A 48 -0.23 1.64 -25.66
N GLU A 49 0.05 2.92 -25.58
CA GLU A 49 0.64 3.57 -24.40
C GLU A 49 -0.41 4.11 -23.45
N TYR A 50 -0.13 3.98 -22.14
CA TYR A 50 -0.95 4.56 -21.07
C TYR A 50 -0.06 5.30 -20.07
N LEU A 51 -0.53 6.45 -19.56
CA LEU A 51 -0.03 7.05 -18.34
C LEU A 51 -0.63 6.30 -17.15
N ASP A 52 0.22 5.70 -16.33
CA ASP A 52 -0.24 4.94 -15.15
C ASP A 52 -0.31 5.85 -13.91
N MET A 53 -1.48 6.47 -13.72
CA MET A 53 -1.81 7.25 -12.52
C MET A 53 -2.33 6.35 -11.38
N TYR A 54 -2.33 5.03 -11.54
CA TYR A 54 -2.66 4.06 -10.49
C TYR A 54 -1.43 3.41 -9.86
N GLY A 55 -0.27 3.54 -10.54
CA GLY A 55 1.02 3.05 -10.07
C GLY A 55 1.02 1.55 -9.79
N GLY A 56 0.37 0.73 -10.64
CA GLY A 56 0.24 -0.70 -10.39
C GLY A 56 -0.38 -1.02 -9.03
N HIS A 57 -1.40 -0.29 -8.62
CA HIS A 57 -2.05 -0.36 -7.31
C HIS A 57 -1.19 0.18 -6.16
N CYS A 58 -0.63 1.39 -6.31
CA CYS A 58 0.23 2.05 -5.30
C CYS A 58 1.57 1.35 -5.05
N VAL A 59 2.12 0.65 -6.05
CA VAL A 59 3.37 -0.11 -5.94
C VAL A 59 4.53 0.61 -6.62
N ALA A 60 4.32 1.15 -7.82
CA ALA A 60 5.35 1.79 -8.64
C ALA A 60 5.68 3.22 -8.14
N LEU A 61 6.20 3.32 -6.90
CA LEU A 61 6.56 4.60 -6.28
C LEU A 61 7.56 5.40 -7.13
N LEU A 62 8.57 4.70 -7.67
CA LEU A 62 9.66 5.24 -8.46
C LEU A 62 9.40 5.15 -9.98
N GLY A 63 8.15 4.83 -10.36
CA GLY A 63 7.82 4.45 -11.72
C GLY A 63 8.07 2.97 -12.02
N HIS A 64 7.69 2.56 -13.22
CA HIS A 64 7.93 1.21 -13.71
C HIS A 64 9.38 1.01 -14.11
N CYS A 65 9.95 -0.13 -13.75
CA CYS A 65 11.32 -0.53 -14.06
C CYS A 65 12.36 0.56 -13.75
N PRO A 66 12.39 1.16 -12.54
CA PRO A 66 13.36 2.19 -12.20
C PRO A 66 14.78 1.63 -12.32
N PRO A 67 15.70 2.28 -13.10
CA PRO A 67 16.99 1.70 -13.44
C PRO A 67 17.83 1.28 -12.21
N ARG A 68 17.87 2.11 -11.16
CA ARG A 68 18.61 1.81 -9.92
C ARG A 68 18.16 0.51 -9.27
N VAL A 69 16.84 0.28 -9.18
CA VAL A 69 16.27 -0.95 -8.60
C VAL A 69 16.52 -2.15 -9.52
N VAL A 70 16.28 -1.99 -10.83
CA VAL A 70 16.52 -3.06 -11.82
C VAL A 70 17.97 -3.51 -11.77
N ASP A 71 18.94 -2.59 -11.72
CA ASP A 71 20.37 -2.91 -11.67
C ASP A 71 20.77 -3.57 -10.35
N ALA A 72 20.20 -3.13 -9.22
CA ALA A 72 20.44 -3.76 -7.92
C ALA A 72 19.92 -5.21 -7.91
N VAL A 73 18.70 -5.45 -8.42
CA VAL A 73 18.11 -6.79 -8.53
C VAL A 73 18.92 -7.69 -9.47
N ARG A 74 19.36 -7.16 -10.63
CA ARG A 74 20.20 -7.92 -11.58
C ARG A 74 21.53 -8.36 -10.96
N ARG A 75 22.23 -7.46 -10.24
CA ARG A 75 23.47 -7.81 -9.54
C ARG A 75 23.22 -8.88 -8.50
N GLN A 76 22.24 -8.67 -7.62
CA GLN A 76 21.92 -9.61 -6.55
C GLN A 76 21.48 -10.97 -7.07
N ALA A 77 20.76 -11.02 -8.21
CA ALA A 77 20.37 -12.27 -8.86
C ALA A 77 21.59 -13.09 -9.34
N GLY A 78 22.68 -12.42 -9.75
CA GLY A 78 23.92 -13.06 -10.14
C GLY A 78 24.78 -13.54 -8.96
N GLU A 79 24.60 -12.97 -7.77
CA GLU A 79 25.38 -13.29 -6.58
C GLU A 79 24.70 -14.37 -5.73
N MET A 80 23.48 -14.13 -5.29
CA MET A 80 22.68 -15.07 -4.49
C MET A 80 21.20 -14.68 -4.52
N LEU A 81 20.36 -15.57 -5.05
CA LEU A 81 18.91 -15.35 -5.11
C LEU A 81 18.28 -15.40 -3.73
N PHE A 82 18.64 -16.40 -2.92
CA PHE A 82 17.96 -16.65 -1.65
C PHE A 82 18.83 -17.44 -0.68
N TYR A 83 18.73 -17.07 0.59
CA TYR A 83 18.97 -17.91 1.76
C TYR A 83 18.05 -17.46 2.90
N SER A 84 17.65 -18.40 3.77
CA SER A 84 16.71 -18.13 4.86
C SER A 84 17.30 -17.24 5.98
N ASN A 85 16.44 -16.84 6.91
CA ASN A 85 16.87 -16.10 8.12
C ASN A 85 17.70 -16.95 9.13
N ALA A 86 18.02 -18.20 8.80
CA ALA A 86 18.89 -19.05 9.61
C ALA A 86 20.36 -18.59 9.62
N VAL A 87 20.75 -17.71 8.70
CA VAL A 87 22.09 -17.11 8.64
C VAL A 87 22.01 -15.58 8.49
N TYR A 88 23.09 -14.91 8.85
CA TYR A 88 23.23 -13.47 8.61
C TYR A 88 23.46 -13.19 7.12
N SER A 89 23.02 -12.00 6.68
CA SER A 89 23.18 -11.52 5.31
C SER A 89 23.53 -10.03 5.33
N PRO A 90 24.64 -9.59 4.70
CA PRO A 90 24.99 -8.18 4.60
C PRO A 90 23.88 -7.34 3.96
N VAL A 91 23.36 -7.76 2.81
CA VAL A 91 22.31 -7.02 2.10
C VAL A 91 21.03 -6.87 2.94
N ARG A 92 20.70 -7.88 3.75
CA ARG A 92 19.56 -7.79 4.68
C ARG A 92 19.83 -6.82 5.82
N ALA A 93 21.03 -6.84 6.37
CA ALA A 93 21.42 -5.95 7.45
C ALA A 93 21.46 -4.49 6.99
N GLU A 94 22.00 -4.22 5.81
CA GLU A 94 22.04 -2.88 5.20
C GLU A 94 20.63 -2.36 4.88
N ALA A 95 19.76 -3.17 4.27
CA ALA A 95 18.38 -2.81 4.03
C ALA A 95 17.60 -2.51 5.33
N ALA A 96 17.84 -3.31 6.39
CA ALA A 96 17.24 -3.06 7.70
C ALA A 96 17.74 -1.76 8.33
N ALA A 97 19.05 -1.51 8.27
CA ALA A 97 19.65 -0.27 8.78
C ALA A 97 19.13 0.96 8.02
N ALA A 98 19.01 0.88 6.69
CA ALA A 98 18.46 1.95 5.87
C ALA A 98 17.00 2.24 6.23
N LEU A 99 16.16 1.20 6.37
CA LEU A 99 14.75 1.35 6.71
C LEU A 99 14.55 1.95 8.10
N VAL A 100 15.26 1.42 9.11
CA VAL A 100 15.19 1.92 10.50
C VAL A 100 15.77 3.34 10.59
N GLY A 101 16.82 3.64 9.82
CA GLY A 101 17.44 4.98 9.78
C GLY A 101 16.52 6.08 9.25
N LEU A 102 15.52 5.74 8.44
CA LEU A 102 14.51 6.67 7.95
C LEU A 102 13.26 6.75 8.84
N ALA A 103 13.05 5.75 9.70
CA ALA A 103 11.90 5.71 10.58
C ALA A 103 12.03 6.73 11.74
N PRO A 104 10.93 7.26 12.28
CA PRO A 104 10.94 8.06 13.49
C PRO A 104 11.58 7.32 14.68
N ALA A 105 12.19 8.09 15.58
CA ALA A 105 12.76 7.55 16.82
C ALA A 105 11.71 6.72 17.59
N GLY A 106 12.15 5.59 18.16
CA GLY A 106 11.30 4.64 18.87
C GLY A 106 10.85 3.45 18.01
N LEU A 107 11.08 3.45 16.69
CA LEU A 107 10.85 2.31 15.79
C LEU A 107 12.19 1.67 15.38
N GLY A 108 12.86 1.03 16.34
CA GLY A 108 14.28 0.62 16.24
C GLY A 108 14.53 -0.75 15.62
N ARG A 109 13.50 -1.55 15.30
CA ARG A 109 13.66 -2.90 14.76
C ARG A 109 12.67 -3.17 13.63
N VAL A 110 13.04 -4.08 12.73
CA VAL A 110 12.20 -4.52 11.61
C VAL A 110 12.09 -6.04 11.56
N PHE A 111 10.88 -6.54 11.30
CA PHE A 111 10.63 -7.90 10.84
C PHE A 111 10.23 -7.85 9.36
N TRP A 112 10.89 -8.68 8.53
CA TRP A 112 10.63 -8.77 7.10
C TRP A 112 9.64 -9.88 6.76
N CYS A 113 8.73 -9.63 5.83
CA CYS A 113 7.81 -10.60 5.24
C CYS A 113 7.66 -10.33 3.73
N ASN A 114 6.60 -10.82 3.06
CA ASN A 114 6.52 -10.79 1.60
C ASN A 114 5.34 -9.95 1.08
N SER A 115 4.45 -9.53 1.95
CA SER A 115 3.23 -8.79 1.58
C SER A 115 2.70 -7.93 2.72
N GLY A 116 1.79 -6.99 2.40
CA GLY A 116 1.12 -6.18 3.41
C GLY A 116 0.21 -7.00 4.33
N THR A 117 -0.44 -8.04 3.81
CA THR A 117 -1.27 -8.92 4.65
C THR A 117 -0.42 -9.69 5.67
N GLU A 118 0.76 -10.21 5.28
CA GLU A 118 1.71 -10.85 6.20
C GLU A 118 2.27 -9.85 7.24
N ALA A 119 2.49 -8.60 6.83
CA ALA A 119 2.91 -7.55 7.74
C ALA A 119 1.83 -7.29 8.80
N ASN A 120 0.58 -7.15 8.40
CA ASN A 120 -0.55 -6.95 9.31
C ASN A 120 -0.78 -8.17 10.21
N GLU A 121 -0.71 -9.39 9.68
CA GLU A 121 -0.76 -10.63 10.51
C GLU A 121 0.35 -10.62 11.57
N THR A 122 1.56 -10.26 11.17
CA THR A 122 2.70 -10.18 12.10
C THR A 122 2.46 -9.12 13.18
N ALA A 123 2.02 -7.91 12.80
CA ALA A 123 1.75 -6.83 13.74
C ALA A 123 0.66 -7.23 14.76
N LEU A 124 -0.46 -7.79 14.30
CA LEU A 124 -1.55 -8.25 15.16
C LEU A 124 -1.13 -9.42 16.06
N LYS A 125 -0.30 -10.33 15.55
CA LYS A 125 0.24 -11.45 16.33
C LYS A 125 1.19 -10.98 17.41
N LEU A 126 2.11 -10.06 17.10
CA LEU A 126 3.03 -9.48 18.08
C LEU A 126 2.27 -8.67 19.14
N ALA A 127 1.29 -7.86 18.76
CA ALA A 127 0.46 -7.13 19.70
C ALA A 127 -0.24 -8.07 20.70
N ARG A 128 -0.80 -9.19 20.22
CA ARG A 128 -1.41 -10.22 21.11
C ARG A 128 -0.38 -10.86 22.05
N ALA A 129 0.79 -11.18 21.54
CA ALA A 129 1.84 -11.81 22.33
C ALA A 129 2.35 -10.90 23.47
N VAL A 130 2.53 -9.61 23.16
CA VAL A 130 3.06 -8.63 24.13
C VAL A 130 2.01 -8.21 25.15
N THR A 131 0.77 -7.99 24.73
CA THR A 131 -0.31 -7.56 25.64
C THR A 131 -0.95 -8.71 26.40
N GLY A 132 -0.81 -9.96 25.95
CA GLY A 132 -1.54 -11.12 26.47
C GLY A 132 -3.04 -11.11 26.20
N ARG A 133 -3.49 -10.21 25.33
CA ARG A 133 -4.93 -9.99 24.99
C ARG A 133 -5.25 -10.55 23.62
N SER A 134 -6.53 -10.64 23.25
CA SER A 134 -6.94 -11.31 22.00
C SER A 134 -7.71 -10.41 21.02
N ARG A 135 -8.59 -9.53 21.52
CA ARG A 135 -9.48 -8.73 20.70
C ARG A 135 -8.74 -7.62 19.95
N VAL A 136 -9.18 -7.33 18.73
CA VAL A 136 -8.64 -6.25 17.89
C VAL A 136 -9.75 -5.21 17.68
N VAL A 137 -9.39 -3.94 17.69
CA VAL A 137 -10.27 -2.85 17.27
C VAL A 137 -9.72 -2.32 15.93
N ALA A 138 -10.62 -2.17 14.95
CA ALA A 138 -10.32 -1.65 13.63
C ALA A 138 -11.39 -0.61 13.22
N PHE A 139 -11.20 0.06 12.10
CA PHE A 139 -12.12 1.10 11.67
C PHE A 139 -13.01 0.67 10.50
N ALA A 140 -14.27 1.10 10.53
CA ALA A 140 -15.17 0.98 9.40
C ALA A 140 -14.53 1.62 8.16
N GLY A 141 -14.59 0.91 7.03
CA GLY A 141 -13.96 1.32 5.78
C GLY A 141 -12.48 0.92 5.62
N GLY A 142 -11.82 0.38 6.66
CA GLY A 142 -10.42 -0.05 6.61
C GLY A 142 -10.21 -1.31 5.78
N PHE A 143 -9.04 -1.42 5.14
CA PHE A 143 -8.61 -2.62 4.42
C PHE A 143 -7.19 -3.03 4.83
N HIS A 144 -7.06 -4.22 5.43
CA HIS A 144 -5.79 -4.68 6.00
C HIS A 144 -5.27 -5.99 5.40
N GLY A 145 -6.03 -6.64 4.52
CA GLY A 145 -5.60 -7.85 3.82
C GLY A 145 -6.66 -8.94 3.71
N ARG A 146 -6.25 -10.13 3.23
CA ARG A 146 -7.13 -11.25 2.89
C ARG A 146 -6.80 -12.56 3.61
N THR A 147 -5.78 -12.60 4.48
CA THR A 147 -5.52 -13.72 5.40
C THR A 147 -6.36 -13.56 6.66
N LEU A 148 -6.61 -14.61 7.42
CA LEU A 148 -7.67 -14.63 8.43
C LEU A 148 -7.59 -13.49 9.47
N GLY A 149 -6.43 -13.19 10.03
CA GLY A 149 -6.28 -12.10 11.01
C GLY A 149 -6.44 -10.73 10.38
N SER A 150 -5.79 -10.47 9.24
CA SER A 150 -5.92 -9.21 8.51
C SER A 150 -7.28 -9.04 7.85
N LEU A 151 -7.91 -10.16 7.43
CA LEU A 151 -9.28 -10.18 6.93
C LEU A 151 -10.28 -9.81 8.03
N ALA A 152 -10.08 -10.33 9.23
CA ALA A 152 -10.89 -9.97 10.39
C ALA A 152 -10.87 -8.47 10.69
N ALA A 153 -9.74 -7.79 10.45
CA ALA A 153 -9.60 -6.34 10.59
C ALA A 153 -10.06 -5.54 9.35
N THR A 154 -10.24 -6.18 8.20
CA THR A 154 -10.76 -5.54 6.98
C THR A 154 -12.26 -5.35 7.06
N TRP A 155 -12.77 -4.14 6.75
CA TRP A 155 -14.20 -3.82 6.79
C TRP A 155 -14.96 -4.42 5.60
N GLY A 156 -16.19 -4.92 5.88
CA GLY A 156 -17.18 -5.28 4.87
C GLY A 156 -17.66 -6.74 4.93
N ASP A 157 -18.97 -6.91 5.05
CA ASP A 157 -19.61 -8.23 5.17
C ASP A 157 -19.33 -9.16 3.98
N THR A 158 -19.17 -8.61 2.78
CA THR A 158 -18.86 -9.38 1.58
C THR A 158 -17.52 -10.13 1.68
N TYR A 159 -16.58 -9.59 2.44
CA TYR A 159 -15.28 -10.24 2.69
C TYR A 159 -15.37 -11.30 3.79
N HIS A 160 -16.25 -11.09 4.78
CA HIS A 160 -16.33 -11.90 5.99
C HIS A 160 -17.28 -13.08 5.86
N ALA A 161 -18.39 -12.94 5.12
CA ALA A 161 -19.48 -13.90 5.12
C ALA A 161 -19.06 -15.37 4.97
N PRO A 162 -18.15 -15.74 4.04
CA PRO A 162 -17.71 -17.13 3.88
C PRO A 162 -16.86 -17.67 5.03
N TYR A 163 -16.28 -16.78 5.87
CA TYR A 163 -15.25 -17.13 6.85
C TYR A 163 -15.64 -16.76 8.28
N LYS A 164 -16.87 -16.27 8.51
CA LYS A 164 -17.32 -15.70 9.78
C LYS A 164 -17.06 -16.61 10.99
N SER A 165 -17.15 -17.93 10.82
CA SER A 165 -16.97 -18.90 11.91
C SER A 165 -15.50 -19.10 12.34
N VAL A 166 -14.53 -18.63 11.55
CA VAL A 166 -13.09 -18.84 11.80
C VAL A 166 -12.31 -17.52 11.94
N LEU A 167 -12.97 -16.38 11.74
CA LEU A 167 -12.32 -15.08 11.91
C LEU A 167 -12.09 -14.78 13.39
N PRO A 168 -10.90 -14.22 13.76
CA PRO A 168 -10.68 -13.68 15.09
C PRO A 168 -11.66 -12.55 15.43
N GLU A 169 -11.94 -12.37 16.71
CA GLU A 169 -12.81 -11.31 17.18
C GLU A 169 -12.23 -9.92 16.88
N THR A 170 -13.03 -9.11 16.20
CA THR A 170 -12.69 -7.74 15.85
C THR A 170 -13.90 -6.84 16.07
N THR A 171 -13.69 -5.70 16.71
CA THR A 171 -14.68 -4.65 16.88
C THR A 171 -14.37 -3.52 15.90
N TRP A 172 -15.36 -3.06 15.13
CA TRP A 172 -15.20 -1.91 14.23
C TRP A 172 -15.85 -0.68 14.82
N VAL A 173 -15.11 0.43 14.75
CA VAL A 173 -15.57 1.76 15.18
C VAL A 173 -15.56 2.73 13.99
N PRO A 174 -16.36 3.81 14.01
CA PRO A 174 -16.32 4.83 12.98
C PRO A 174 -14.95 5.52 12.90
N PHE A 175 -14.44 5.72 11.68
CA PHE A 175 -13.19 6.44 11.46
C PHE A 175 -13.37 7.94 11.73
N GLY A 176 -12.42 8.56 12.44
CA GLY A 176 -12.46 9.97 12.79
C GLY A 176 -13.27 10.32 14.06
N TRP A 177 -13.76 9.30 14.82
CA TRP A 177 -14.51 9.52 16.06
C TRP A 177 -13.80 8.86 17.26
N GLU A 178 -13.02 9.65 17.99
CA GLU A 178 -12.22 9.22 19.15
C GLU A 178 -13.07 8.68 20.30
N GLY A 179 -14.28 9.22 20.53
CA GLY A 179 -15.17 8.74 21.59
C GLY A 179 -15.59 7.28 21.43
N ALA A 180 -15.82 6.84 20.18
CA ALA A 180 -16.12 5.43 19.92
C ALA A 180 -14.91 4.53 20.17
N VAL A 181 -13.69 5.03 19.94
CA VAL A 181 -12.44 4.31 20.25
C VAL A 181 -12.27 4.19 21.76
N GLU A 182 -12.50 5.26 22.51
CA GLU A 182 -12.41 5.26 23.98
C GLU A 182 -13.38 4.25 24.60
N GLU A 183 -14.62 4.19 24.11
CA GLU A 183 -15.60 3.21 24.54
C GLU A 183 -15.17 1.76 24.20
N ALA A 184 -14.67 1.54 22.99
CA ALA A 184 -14.24 0.22 22.53
C ALA A 184 -12.99 -0.29 23.27
N LEU A 185 -12.11 0.60 23.73
CA LEU A 185 -10.89 0.28 24.47
C LEU A 185 -11.06 0.31 26.00
N ALA A 186 -12.25 0.65 26.53
CA ALA A 186 -12.50 0.73 27.97
C ALA A 186 -12.32 -0.62 28.71
N GLY A 187 -12.45 -1.76 28.02
CA GLY A 187 -12.11 -3.08 28.53
C GLY A 187 -10.61 -3.37 28.41
N GLU A 188 -10.06 -4.17 29.32
CA GLU A 188 -8.64 -4.55 29.30
C GLU A 188 -8.36 -5.76 28.40
N ASP A 189 -9.17 -6.03 27.39
CA ASP A 189 -9.13 -7.21 26.52
C ASP A 189 -8.62 -6.92 25.09
N VAL A 190 -8.40 -5.65 24.74
CA VAL A 190 -7.94 -5.22 23.40
C VAL A 190 -6.44 -5.33 23.27
N ALA A 191 -5.99 -6.18 22.35
CA ALA A 191 -4.57 -6.36 22.02
C ALA A 191 -4.04 -5.24 21.13
N ALA A 192 -4.80 -4.84 20.12
CA ALA A 192 -4.39 -3.87 19.13
C ALA A 192 -5.55 -2.98 18.67
N LEU A 193 -5.23 -1.72 18.41
CA LEU A 193 -5.99 -0.81 17.57
C LEU A 193 -5.24 -0.65 16.25
N ILE A 194 -5.85 -1.09 15.13
CA ILE A 194 -5.23 -0.99 13.79
C ILE A 194 -5.99 -0.04 12.90
N LEU A 195 -5.27 0.80 12.15
CA LEU A 195 -5.85 1.72 11.16
C LEU A 195 -4.92 1.97 9.99
N GLU A 196 -5.51 2.21 8.80
CA GLU A 196 -4.85 2.95 7.74
C GLU A 196 -4.90 4.44 8.10
N PRO A 197 -3.78 5.19 8.16
CA PRO A 197 -3.83 6.63 8.44
C PRO A 197 -4.65 7.41 7.40
N ILE A 198 -4.60 7.00 6.14
CA ILE A 198 -5.54 7.41 5.09
C ILE A 198 -6.22 6.16 4.58
N GLN A 199 -7.54 6.05 4.77
CA GLN A 199 -8.33 4.93 4.27
C GLN A 199 -8.47 4.99 2.76
N SER A 200 -7.60 4.27 2.06
CA SER A 200 -7.53 4.33 0.61
C SER A 200 -8.76 3.73 -0.07
N MET A 201 -9.19 2.53 0.36
CA MET A 201 -10.36 1.86 -0.23
C MET A 201 -11.66 2.59 0.03
N SER A 202 -11.77 3.36 1.10
CA SER A 202 -12.92 4.21 1.41
C SER A 202 -12.93 5.55 0.67
N GLY A 203 -12.09 5.70 -0.37
CA GLY A 203 -12.04 6.89 -1.21
C GLY A 203 -11.09 7.95 -0.70
N ILE A 204 -9.94 7.54 -0.18
CA ILE A 204 -8.88 8.42 0.32
C ILE A 204 -9.41 9.32 1.44
N GLN A 205 -9.89 8.71 2.52
CA GLN A 205 -10.38 9.43 3.69
C GLN A 205 -9.28 9.61 4.72
N GLU A 206 -9.08 10.85 5.15
CA GLU A 206 -8.13 11.26 6.19
C GLU A 206 -8.88 11.88 7.36
N ALA A 207 -8.48 11.59 8.59
CA ALA A 207 -9.04 12.21 9.78
C ALA A 207 -8.20 13.45 10.19
N PRO A 208 -8.76 14.38 10.98
CA PRO A 208 -8.00 15.53 11.44
C PRO A 208 -6.87 15.12 12.41
N PRO A 209 -5.75 15.86 12.47
CA PRO A 209 -4.54 15.47 13.23
C PRO A 209 -4.78 15.20 14.73
N HIS A 210 -5.76 15.85 15.36
CA HIS A 210 -6.08 15.60 16.78
C HIS A 210 -6.60 14.18 17.01
N PHE A 211 -7.30 13.59 16.06
CA PHE A 211 -7.79 12.21 16.13
C PHE A 211 -6.64 11.22 16.38
N TYR A 212 -5.58 11.27 15.58
CA TYR A 212 -4.46 10.34 15.72
C TYR A 212 -3.72 10.51 17.05
N ARG A 213 -3.59 11.75 17.54
CA ARG A 213 -3.01 12.02 18.88
C ARG A 213 -3.88 11.45 20.00
N ALA A 214 -5.21 11.62 19.88
CA ALA A 214 -6.14 10.99 20.83
C ALA A 214 -6.05 9.48 20.82
N LEU A 215 -5.89 8.83 19.64
CA LEU A 215 -5.67 7.38 19.56
C LEU A 215 -4.41 6.96 20.34
N ARG A 216 -3.30 7.69 20.20
CA ARG A 216 -2.06 7.40 20.94
C ARG A 216 -2.30 7.49 22.45
N GLU A 217 -2.92 8.58 22.92
CA GLU A 217 -3.21 8.80 24.34
C GLU A 217 -4.15 7.71 24.90
N ILE A 218 -5.18 7.30 24.16
CA ILE A 218 -6.09 6.24 24.58
C ILE A 218 -5.35 4.90 24.66
N CYS A 219 -4.54 4.56 23.64
CA CYS A 219 -3.75 3.33 23.62
C CYS A 219 -2.74 3.28 24.77
N ASP A 220 -2.06 4.40 25.08
CA ASP A 220 -1.14 4.47 26.21
C ASP A 220 -1.84 4.22 27.54
N ARG A 221 -3.02 4.81 27.76
CA ARG A 221 -3.82 4.65 28.98
C ARG A 221 -4.34 3.24 29.17
N THR A 222 -4.72 2.57 28.08
CA THR A 222 -5.33 1.23 28.12
C THR A 222 -4.32 0.09 27.96
N GLY A 223 -3.06 0.39 27.61
CA GLY A 223 -2.04 -0.60 27.28
C GLY A 223 -2.37 -1.40 26.02
N THR A 224 -3.09 -0.80 25.07
CA THR A 224 -3.42 -1.36 23.76
C THR A 224 -2.33 -0.99 22.76
N ALA A 225 -1.83 -1.93 21.96
CA ALA A 225 -0.83 -1.63 20.93
C ALA A 225 -1.47 -0.84 19.77
N LEU A 226 -0.89 0.31 19.43
CA LEU A 226 -1.32 1.12 18.28
C LEU A 226 -0.56 0.67 17.03
N VAL A 227 -1.31 0.25 16.01
CA VAL A 227 -0.78 -0.23 14.72
C VAL A 227 -1.19 0.73 13.61
N PHE A 228 -0.22 1.35 12.94
CA PHE A 228 -0.46 2.07 11.69
C PHE A 228 -0.18 1.14 10.52
N ASP A 229 -1.23 0.83 9.75
CA ASP A 229 -1.11 0.18 8.45
C ASP A 229 -0.71 1.23 7.41
N GLU A 230 0.60 1.35 7.21
CA GLU A 230 1.18 2.27 6.24
C GLU A 230 1.58 1.56 4.92
N VAL A 231 0.93 0.48 4.60
CA VAL A 231 1.13 -0.26 3.35
C VAL A 231 0.86 0.63 2.12
N GLN A 232 0.01 1.65 2.24
CA GLN A 232 -0.24 2.62 1.18
C GLN A 232 0.28 4.03 1.49
N THR A 233 0.33 4.44 2.74
CA THR A 233 0.70 5.81 3.14
C THR A 233 2.20 5.99 3.36
N GLY A 234 2.92 4.92 3.67
CA GLY A 234 4.34 4.94 4.00
C GLY A 234 5.28 5.02 2.80
N VAL A 235 6.56 4.95 3.09
CA VAL A 235 7.66 4.99 2.10
C VAL A 235 7.63 6.27 1.26
N GLY A 236 7.38 7.42 1.90
CA GLY A 236 7.41 8.73 1.24
C GLY A 236 6.17 9.07 0.41
N ARG A 237 5.20 8.15 0.26
CA ARG A 237 3.99 8.33 -0.56
C ARG A 237 3.22 9.60 -0.26
N THR A 238 3.14 9.98 1.01
CA THR A 238 2.38 11.15 1.48
C THR A 238 3.20 12.43 1.64
N GLY A 239 4.50 12.39 1.31
CA GLY A 239 5.43 13.53 1.48
C GLY A 239 6.27 13.49 2.75
N ALA A 240 6.03 12.52 3.64
CA ALA A 240 6.90 12.14 4.74
C ALA A 240 7.22 10.64 4.62
N PHE A 241 8.27 10.16 5.28
CA PHE A 241 8.63 8.74 5.19
C PHE A 241 7.52 7.85 5.75
N LEU A 242 7.00 8.19 6.92
CA LEU A 242 5.81 7.59 7.51
C LEU A 242 4.74 8.67 7.76
N TYR A 243 3.47 8.30 7.64
CA TYR A 243 2.37 9.24 7.87
C TYR A 243 2.34 9.81 9.30
N GLY A 244 2.75 9.00 10.28
CA GLY A 244 2.82 9.41 11.67
C GLY A 244 3.57 10.73 11.90
N GLU A 245 4.55 11.06 11.05
CA GLU A 245 5.31 12.32 11.09
C GLU A 245 4.42 13.55 10.82
N HIS A 246 3.40 13.45 9.95
CA HIS A 246 2.47 14.55 9.67
C HIS A 246 1.62 14.95 10.89
N VAL A 247 1.38 14.02 11.80
CA VAL A 247 0.46 14.20 12.93
C VAL A 247 1.16 14.20 14.29
N GLY A 248 2.50 13.95 14.29
CA GLY A 248 3.32 13.91 15.49
C GLY A 248 3.01 12.70 16.38
N VAL A 249 2.72 11.55 15.77
CA VAL A 249 2.39 10.29 16.46
C VAL A 249 3.33 9.18 16.01
N THR A 250 3.99 8.52 16.97
CA THR A 250 4.73 7.28 16.72
C THR A 250 3.90 6.11 17.24
N PRO A 251 3.40 5.20 16.38
CA PRO A 251 2.69 4.01 16.82
C PRO A 251 3.66 2.95 17.37
N ASP A 252 3.12 1.90 18.00
CA ASP A 252 3.93 0.78 18.51
C ASP A 252 4.40 -0.13 17.39
N LEU A 253 3.59 -0.26 16.32
CA LEU A 253 3.91 -1.03 15.12
C LEU A 253 3.50 -0.26 13.88
N VAL A 254 4.34 -0.33 12.84
CA VAL A 254 4.03 0.19 11.49
C VAL A 254 4.20 -0.95 10.49
N THR A 255 3.20 -1.17 9.65
CA THR A 255 3.27 -2.16 8.59
C THR A 255 3.51 -1.50 7.24
N LEU A 256 4.44 -2.03 6.46
CA LEU A 256 4.87 -1.52 5.16
C LEU A 256 4.85 -2.64 4.12
N ALA A 257 4.59 -2.28 2.87
CA ALA A 257 4.72 -3.18 1.70
C ALA A 257 4.70 -2.34 0.40
N LYS A 258 4.07 -2.84 -0.66
CA LYS A 258 3.83 -2.12 -1.94
C LYS A 258 5.03 -1.31 -2.43
N SER A 259 5.01 0.00 -2.16
CA SER A 259 6.07 0.96 -2.56
C SER A 259 7.47 0.56 -2.09
N LEU A 260 7.57 -0.20 -0.99
CA LEU A 260 8.84 -0.55 -0.33
C LEU A 260 9.82 -1.31 -1.24
N GLY A 261 9.31 -2.18 -2.11
CA GLY A 261 10.13 -2.98 -3.02
C GLY A 261 10.09 -2.55 -4.48
N ALA A 262 9.43 -1.42 -4.80
CA ALA A 262 9.28 -0.88 -6.16
C ALA A 262 8.87 -1.94 -7.22
N GLY A 263 8.00 -2.88 -6.84
CA GLY A 263 7.52 -3.98 -7.68
C GLY A 263 8.01 -5.37 -7.27
N VAL A 264 9.08 -5.47 -6.49
CA VAL A 264 9.52 -6.74 -5.90
C VAL A 264 8.67 -7.04 -4.65
N PRO A 265 8.08 -8.25 -4.51
CA PRO A 265 7.28 -8.60 -3.35
C PRO A 265 8.07 -8.51 -2.04
N VAL A 266 7.63 -7.65 -1.14
CA VAL A 266 8.19 -7.46 0.21
C VAL A 266 7.17 -6.83 1.12
N GLY A 267 7.22 -7.18 2.39
CA GLY A 267 6.54 -6.50 3.48
C GLY A 267 7.49 -6.34 4.66
N ALA A 268 7.18 -5.40 5.53
CA ALA A 268 7.95 -5.13 6.73
C ALA A 268 7.04 -4.70 7.88
N VAL A 269 7.45 -5.02 9.09
CA VAL A 269 6.87 -4.47 10.32
C VAL A 269 7.98 -3.78 11.09
N LEU A 270 7.89 -2.46 11.19
CA LEU A 270 8.69 -1.69 12.14
C LEU A 270 8.03 -1.80 13.51
N VAL A 271 8.81 -2.00 14.54
CA VAL A 271 8.31 -2.18 15.91
C VAL A 271 9.02 -1.25 16.88
N SER A 272 8.30 -0.85 17.92
CA SER A 272 8.85 -0.08 19.02
C SER A 272 9.87 -0.92 19.82
N ASP A 273 10.76 -0.24 20.54
CA ASP A 273 11.78 -0.91 21.37
C ASP A 273 11.10 -1.81 22.43
N ALA A 274 10.00 -1.39 23.01
CA ALA A 274 9.27 -2.18 24.00
C ALA A 274 8.72 -3.50 23.43
N ILE A 275 8.21 -3.48 22.20
CA ILE A 275 7.78 -4.71 21.50
C ILE A 275 9.00 -5.57 21.15
N ALA A 276 10.07 -4.95 20.64
CA ALA A 276 11.27 -5.66 20.23
C ALA A 276 11.93 -6.43 21.39
N GLU A 277 11.95 -5.86 22.61
CA GLU A 277 12.49 -6.50 23.81
C GLU A 277 11.67 -7.71 24.29
N ALA A 278 10.36 -7.70 24.02
CA ALA A 278 9.47 -8.80 24.42
C ALA A 278 9.50 -10.00 23.45
N VAL A 279 9.95 -9.80 22.21
CA VAL A 279 9.99 -10.85 21.17
C VAL A 279 11.18 -11.78 21.37
N LYS A 280 10.94 -13.10 21.27
CA LYS A 280 11.94 -14.15 21.42
C LYS A 280 12.13 -14.95 20.13
N PRO A 281 13.30 -15.61 19.95
CA PRO A 281 13.48 -16.55 18.86
C PRO A 281 12.38 -17.62 18.82
N GLY A 282 11.71 -17.74 17.68
CA GLY A 282 10.60 -18.68 17.47
C GLY A 282 9.20 -18.07 17.55
N ASP A 283 9.02 -16.85 18.06
CA ASP A 283 7.72 -16.21 18.18
C ASP A 283 7.11 -15.85 16.80
N GLN A 284 7.97 -15.55 15.82
CA GLN A 284 7.58 -15.26 14.46
C GLN A 284 8.61 -15.80 13.46
N GLY A 285 8.14 -16.14 12.26
CA GLY A 285 9.00 -16.69 11.22
C GLY A 285 8.42 -16.56 9.82
N THR A 286 9.30 -16.57 8.84
CA THR A 286 9.01 -16.57 7.44
C THR A 286 10.16 -17.22 6.67
N THR A 287 9.85 -17.95 5.61
CA THR A 287 10.88 -18.54 4.76
C THR A 287 11.53 -17.47 3.86
N PHE A 288 10.71 -16.70 3.15
CA PHE A 288 11.18 -15.77 2.10
C PHE A 288 11.32 -14.32 2.56
N GLY A 289 10.72 -13.93 3.69
CA GLY A 289 10.83 -12.55 4.20
C GLY A 289 12.28 -12.18 4.49
N GLY A 290 12.73 -11.05 3.98
CA GLY A 290 14.13 -10.63 4.04
C GLY A 290 15.04 -11.35 3.04
N GLY A 291 14.49 -11.98 2.00
CA GLY A 291 15.24 -12.59 0.91
C GLY A 291 16.10 -11.55 0.15
N MET A 292 17.29 -11.98 -0.32
CA MET A 292 18.33 -11.09 -0.81
C MET A 292 17.87 -10.21 -1.98
N LEU A 293 17.10 -10.75 -2.93
CA LEU A 293 16.55 -9.97 -4.06
C LEU A 293 15.65 -8.83 -3.59
N ALA A 294 14.74 -9.13 -2.66
CA ALA A 294 13.84 -8.13 -2.09
C ALA A 294 14.62 -7.07 -1.31
N MET A 295 15.65 -7.48 -0.55
CA MET A 295 16.47 -6.54 0.22
C MET A 295 17.29 -5.61 -0.66
N ALA A 296 17.86 -6.10 -1.77
CA ALA A 296 18.53 -5.26 -2.76
C ALA A 296 17.58 -4.25 -3.40
N ALA A 297 16.34 -4.68 -3.70
CA ALA A 297 15.31 -3.78 -4.21
C ALA A 297 14.90 -2.72 -3.18
N VAL A 298 14.70 -3.11 -1.91
CA VAL A 298 14.37 -2.18 -0.82
C VAL A 298 15.46 -1.13 -0.63
N GLN A 299 16.72 -1.56 -0.55
CA GLN A 299 17.85 -0.63 -0.38
C GLN A 299 17.90 0.39 -1.52
N ALA A 300 17.85 -0.08 -2.76
CA ALA A 300 17.86 0.81 -3.94
C ALA A 300 16.63 1.74 -3.98
N THR A 301 15.47 1.28 -3.50
CA THR A 301 14.26 2.09 -3.41
C THR A 301 14.41 3.21 -2.38
N LEU A 302 14.90 2.89 -1.18
CA LEU A 302 15.08 3.87 -0.11
C LEU A 302 16.17 4.89 -0.44
N GLU A 303 17.28 4.45 -1.03
CA GLU A 303 18.33 5.33 -1.51
C GLU A 303 17.80 6.31 -2.58
N GLN A 304 17.09 5.83 -3.58
CA GLN A 304 16.52 6.70 -4.62
C GLN A 304 15.48 7.66 -4.07
N LEU A 305 14.62 7.21 -3.15
CA LEU A 305 13.63 8.07 -2.48
C LEU A 305 14.28 9.30 -1.83
N VAL A 306 15.42 9.09 -1.16
CA VAL A 306 16.17 10.16 -0.47
C VAL A 306 16.98 11.01 -1.44
N ASP A 307 17.81 10.38 -2.28
CA ASP A 307 18.73 11.06 -3.18
C ASP A 307 18.02 11.97 -4.17
N ASP A 308 16.86 11.54 -4.69
CA ASP A 308 16.07 12.30 -5.68
C ASP A 308 15.07 13.26 -5.00
N GLY A 309 15.02 13.34 -3.65
CA GLY A 309 14.14 14.23 -2.90
C GLY A 309 12.65 13.96 -3.14
N LEU A 310 12.28 12.69 -3.36
CA LEU A 310 10.94 12.33 -3.83
C LEU A 310 9.83 12.60 -2.81
N MET A 311 10.13 12.68 -1.52
CA MET A 311 9.16 13.09 -0.50
C MET A 311 8.70 14.55 -0.71
N THR A 312 9.63 15.45 -0.98
CA THR A 312 9.31 16.84 -1.35
C THR A 312 8.55 16.90 -2.68
N ARG A 313 8.97 16.06 -3.65
CA ARG A 313 8.28 15.95 -4.93
C ARG A 313 6.83 15.46 -4.77
N ALA A 314 6.56 14.54 -3.83
CA ALA A 314 5.20 14.08 -3.55
C ALA A 314 4.26 15.21 -3.15
N VAL A 315 4.73 16.16 -2.32
CA VAL A 315 3.93 17.34 -1.93
C VAL A 315 3.63 18.21 -3.15
N ALA A 316 4.65 18.56 -3.93
CA ALA A 316 4.47 19.37 -5.13
C ALA A 316 3.56 18.71 -6.18
N LEU A 317 3.65 17.37 -6.32
CA LEU A 317 2.79 16.59 -7.20
C LEU A 317 1.32 16.65 -6.75
N PHE A 318 1.06 16.54 -5.44
CA PHE A 318 -0.28 16.71 -4.89
C PHE A 318 -0.84 18.09 -5.18
N ASP A 319 -0.08 19.15 -4.86
CA ASP A 319 -0.53 20.53 -5.03
C ASP A 319 -0.92 20.81 -6.49
N ARG A 320 -0.11 20.32 -7.44
CA ARG A 320 -0.39 20.49 -8.86
C ARG A 320 -1.63 19.70 -9.33
N LEU A 321 -1.75 18.44 -8.93
CA LEU A 321 -2.93 17.61 -9.24
C LEU A 321 -4.19 18.19 -8.59
N HIS A 322 -4.10 18.61 -7.33
CA HIS A 322 -5.22 19.21 -6.61
C HIS A 322 -5.72 20.47 -7.30
N ALA A 323 -4.83 21.41 -7.60
CA ALA A 323 -5.18 22.65 -8.27
C ALA A 323 -5.81 22.39 -9.64
N GLY A 324 -5.17 21.56 -10.49
CA GLY A 324 -5.66 21.31 -11.83
C GLY A 324 -6.97 20.52 -11.87
N LEU A 325 -7.11 19.48 -11.04
CA LEU A 325 -8.35 18.66 -11.01
C LEU A 325 -9.55 19.39 -10.41
N THR A 326 -9.33 20.30 -9.44
CA THR A 326 -10.42 21.08 -8.83
C THR A 326 -11.10 22.01 -9.86
N ASP A 327 -10.36 22.45 -10.89
CA ASP A 327 -10.88 23.30 -11.96
C ASP A 327 -11.60 22.50 -13.07
N VAL A 328 -11.57 21.15 -13.05
CA VAL A 328 -12.21 20.33 -14.07
C VAL A 328 -13.71 20.18 -13.76
N GLY A 329 -14.58 20.53 -14.73
CA GLY A 329 -16.02 20.33 -14.61
C GLY A 329 -16.38 18.86 -14.33
N GLY A 330 -17.27 18.62 -13.36
CA GLY A 330 -17.65 17.27 -12.94
C GLY A 330 -16.84 16.72 -11.76
N VAL A 331 -15.74 17.37 -11.38
CA VAL A 331 -15.04 17.11 -10.12
C VAL A 331 -15.70 17.88 -8.98
N VAL A 332 -16.05 17.18 -7.92
CA VAL A 332 -16.72 17.73 -6.72
C VAL A 332 -15.72 18.03 -5.60
N GLU A 333 -14.73 17.15 -5.42
CA GLU A 333 -13.73 17.28 -4.37
C GLU A 333 -12.44 16.55 -4.79
N VAL A 334 -11.30 17.14 -4.49
CA VAL A 334 -9.99 16.50 -4.56
C VAL A 334 -9.40 16.45 -3.16
N ARG A 335 -9.04 15.27 -2.67
CA ARG A 335 -8.54 15.06 -1.30
C ARG A 335 -7.39 14.07 -1.26
N GLY A 336 -6.70 14.04 -0.13
CA GLY A 336 -5.56 13.15 0.10
C GLY A 336 -4.27 13.91 0.37
N ARG A 337 -3.13 13.26 0.12
CA ARG A 337 -1.82 13.79 0.47
C ARG A 337 -0.72 13.17 -0.39
N GLY A 338 0.20 13.98 -0.87
CA GLY A 338 1.31 13.48 -1.71
C GLY A 338 0.82 12.74 -2.95
N GLY A 339 1.40 11.59 -3.24
CA GLY A 339 0.96 10.73 -4.34
C GLY A 339 -0.22 9.81 -4.01
N LEU A 340 -1.08 10.16 -3.06
CA LEU A 340 -2.29 9.42 -2.71
C LEU A 340 -3.48 10.36 -2.82
N VAL A 341 -4.19 10.33 -3.97
CA VAL A 341 -5.19 11.32 -4.37
C VAL A 341 -6.54 10.67 -4.64
N GLY A 342 -7.59 11.21 -4.02
CA GLY A 342 -8.98 10.85 -4.26
C GLY A 342 -9.68 11.97 -5.03
N VAL A 343 -10.37 11.62 -6.11
CA VAL A 343 -11.14 12.56 -6.95
C VAL A 343 -12.59 12.14 -6.90
N ALA A 344 -13.40 12.89 -6.15
CA ALA A 344 -14.84 12.68 -6.08
C ALA A 344 -15.52 13.38 -7.27
N LEU A 345 -16.45 12.68 -7.90
CA LEU A 345 -17.13 13.11 -9.10
C LEU A 345 -18.63 13.35 -8.82
N ASP A 346 -19.29 14.16 -9.64
CA ASP A 346 -20.74 14.36 -9.62
C ASP A 346 -21.51 13.18 -10.25
N ARG A 347 -20.79 12.14 -10.66
CA ARG A 347 -21.30 10.95 -11.37
C ARG A 347 -20.56 9.69 -10.93
N PRO A 348 -21.06 8.47 -11.30
CA PRO A 348 -20.36 7.22 -10.96
C PRO A 348 -18.94 7.15 -11.53
N ALA A 349 -17.96 6.76 -10.70
CA ALA A 349 -16.56 6.68 -11.07
C ALA A 349 -16.20 5.54 -12.06
N PRO A 350 -16.82 4.34 -12.05
CA PRO A 350 -16.42 3.27 -12.96
C PRO A 350 -16.52 3.62 -14.46
N PRO A 351 -17.59 4.25 -14.98
CA PRO A 351 -17.63 4.67 -16.38
C PRO A 351 -16.55 5.70 -16.73
N VAL A 352 -16.26 6.65 -15.82
CA VAL A 352 -15.21 7.65 -16.02
C VAL A 352 -13.82 7.01 -16.03
N ARG A 353 -13.55 6.05 -15.13
CA ARG A 353 -12.31 5.25 -15.17
C ARG A 353 -12.14 4.56 -16.55
N ASP A 354 -13.19 3.96 -17.08
CA ASP A 354 -13.13 3.25 -18.35
C ASP A 354 -12.90 4.21 -19.51
N ALA A 355 -13.55 5.39 -19.52
CA ALA A 355 -13.31 6.44 -20.51
C ALA A 355 -11.89 7.01 -20.41
N LEU A 356 -11.34 7.21 -19.20
CA LEU A 356 -9.96 7.62 -19.00
C LEU A 356 -8.97 6.56 -19.54
N ARG A 357 -9.24 5.27 -19.32
CA ARG A 357 -8.44 4.19 -19.92
C ARG A 357 -8.48 4.27 -21.45
N GLU A 358 -9.63 4.47 -22.04
CA GLU A 358 -9.75 4.69 -23.50
C GLU A 358 -9.06 5.98 -23.96
N ALA A 359 -8.92 6.96 -23.10
CA ALA A 359 -8.09 8.14 -23.34
C ALA A 359 -6.60 7.93 -23.01
N GLY A 360 -6.17 6.71 -22.62
CA GLY A 360 -4.79 6.36 -22.32
C GLY A 360 -4.32 6.79 -20.92
N VAL A 361 -5.21 6.87 -19.93
CA VAL A 361 -4.86 7.11 -18.51
C VAL A 361 -5.42 6.00 -17.65
N LEU A 362 -4.56 5.31 -16.89
CA LEU A 362 -4.97 4.31 -15.92
C LEU A 362 -5.17 4.93 -14.55
N VAL A 363 -6.37 4.79 -14.01
CA VAL A 363 -6.74 5.21 -12.64
C VAL A 363 -7.51 4.09 -11.94
N GLY A 364 -7.59 4.14 -10.61
CA GLY A 364 -8.36 3.19 -9.81
C GLY A 364 -9.74 3.73 -9.40
N THR A 365 -10.59 2.81 -8.94
CA THR A 365 -11.83 3.15 -8.22
C THR A 365 -11.68 2.84 -6.73
N SER A 366 -12.64 3.26 -5.93
CA SER A 366 -12.70 2.99 -4.49
C SER A 366 -13.99 2.24 -4.11
N GLY A 367 -14.21 1.99 -2.83
CA GLY A 367 -15.50 1.51 -2.31
C GLY A 367 -16.60 2.56 -2.37
N ARG A 368 -16.27 3.85 -2.63
CA ARG A 368 -17.26 4.88 -2.94
C ARG A 368 -17.56 4.87 -4.43
N ALA A 369 -18.85 4.90 -4.75
CA ALA A 369 -19.31 4.81 -6.13
C ALA A 369 -18.87 6.00 -7.02
N ASP A 370 -18.59 7.13 -6.41
CA ASP A 370 -18.29 8.43 -7.02
C ASP A 370 -16.80 8.79 -7.06
N THR A 371 -15.90 7.96 -6.52
CA THR A 371 -14.52 8.39 -6.27
C THR A 371 -13.48 7.56 -7.03
N LEU A 372 -12.71 8.25 -7.87
CA LEU A 372 -11.48 7.75 -8.48
C LEU A 372 -10.31 7.86 -7.50
N ARG A 373 -9.32 6.97 -7.63
CA ARG A 373 -8.05 7.02 -6.90
C ARG A 373 -6.88 7.14 -7.87
N LEU A 374 -6.03 8.13 -7.62
CA LEU A 374 -4.77 8.30 -8.30
C LEU A 374 -3.64 8.05 -7.31
N MET A 375 -2.72 7.18 -7.71
CA MET A 375 -1.53 6.79 -6.94
C MET A 375 -0.30 6.79 -7.87
N PRO A 376 -0.02 7.94 -8.51
CA PRO A 376 1.03 8.05 -9.52
C PRO A 376 2.40 7.76 -8.94
N PRO A 377 3.37 7.38 -9.76
CA PRO A 377 4.79 7.44 -9.41
C PRO A 377 5.16 8.84 -8.90
N LEU A 378 6.01 8.94 -7.88
CA LEU A 378 6.49 10.24 -7.39
C LEU A 378 7.45 10.92 -8.39
N THR A 379 7.93 10.18 -9.36
CA THR A 379 8.74 10.65 -10.48
C THR A 379 7.94 11.26 -11.63
N THR A 380 6.59 11.27 -11.54
CA THR A 380 5.72 11.89 -12.54
C THR A 380 6.11 13.34 -12.77
N THR A 381 6.37 13.69 -14.03
CA THR A 381 6.78 15.04 -14.43
C THR A 381 5.60 16.00 -14.50
N ASP A 382 5.88 17.31 -14.48
CA ASP A 382 4.85 18.33 -14.60
C ASP A 382 4.13 18.27 -15.96
N ALA A 383 4.85 17.94 -17.03
CA ALA A 383 4.27 17.76 -18.36
C ALA A 383 3.31 16.55 -18.40
N GLU A 384 3.62 15.47 -17.70
CA GLU A 384 2.73 14.30 -17.58
C GLU A 384 1.49 14.63 -16.74
N VAL A 385 1.63 15.46 -15.70
CA VAL A 385 0.47 15.97 -14.96
C VAL A 385 -0.43 16.80 -15.88
N ASP A 386 0.13 17.71 -16.68
CA ASP A 386 -0.65 18.53 -17.62
C ASP A 386 -1.38 17.66 -18.67
N GLU A 387 -0.72 16.61 -19.16
CA GLU A 387 -1.34 15.64 -20.06
C GLU A 387 -2.52 14.92 -19.40
N VAL A 388 -2.37 14.49 -18.14
CA VAL A 388 -3.45 13.85 -17.36
C VAL A 388 -4.61 14.81 -17.15
N LEU A 389 -4.36 16.06 -16.76
CA LEU A 389 -5.38 17.08 -16.52
C LEU A 389 -6.19 17.37 -17.80
N SER A 390 -5.52 17.49 -18.96
CA SER A 390 -6.18 17.65 -20.25
C SER A 390 -7.12 16.49 -20.54
N ARG A 391 -6.66 15.24 -20.37
CA ARG A 391 -7.49 14.04 -20.62
C ARG A 391 -8.67 13.93 -19.65
N PHE A 392 -8.49 14.33 -18.39
CA PHE A 392 -9.60 14.41 -17.43
C PHE A 392 -10.66 15.42 -17.88
N ALA A 393 -10.23 16.62 -18.33
CA ALA A 393 -11.14 17.65 -18.81
C ALA A 393 -11.93 17.16 -20.04
N ASP A 394 -11.27 16.54 -21.02
CA ASP A 394 -11.90 16.01 -22.22
C ASP A 394 -12.94 14.92 -21.90
N VAL A 395 -12.59 13.97 -21.02
CA VAL A 395 -13.45 12.85 -20.62
C VAL A 395 -14.65 13.31 -19.81
N LEU A 396 -14.50 14.30 -18.93
CA LEU A 396 -15.59 14.77 -18.07
C LEU A 396 -16.51 15.79 -18.80
N ALA A 397 -16.04 16.41 -19.88
CA ALA A 397 -16.85 17.27 -20.74
C ALA A 397 -17.73 16.49 -21.74
N ALA A 398 -17.42 15.23 -22.01
CA ALA A 398 -18.16 14.35 -22.92
C ALA A 398 -19.35 13.69 -22.21
#